data_9483b254fc21fd85ef72689d611d2eb4
#
_entry.id   9483b254fc21fd85ef72689d611d2eb4
#
_cell.length_a   1.000
_cell.length_b   1.000
_cell.length_c   1.000
_cell.angle_alpha   90.00
_cell.angle_beta   90.00
_cell.angle_gamma   90.00
#
_symmetry.space_group_name_H-M   'P 1'
#
loop_
_entity.id
_entity.type
_entity.pdbx_description
1 polymer ?
#
loop_
_entity_poly.entity_id
_entity_poly.type
_entity_poly.pdbx_seq_one_letter_code
_entity_poly.pdbx_strand_id
1 'polypeptide(L)'
;MKGLDLSNIRIDEKELLQVVQDLVRIESVNPELAGTGNGECLIAEHIGNYLTEMGLEVRYQEIKPNRMNVVGVLKGSGEGRSIMLNGHTDTVGITGMDIEPLNPVFRDGKVYGRGSFDMKAGLAAMMIAVKAIIEAGLRPRGDVILAFVADEEYRSLGTEVLIKYFSADAAIICEPTNLKVCIAHKGFVWTKVEVFGKAAHGSRPNKGIDAIVKAGKFLGQIENLGNNILVQKKHPLLGSPSIHASLIKGGTELSTYPDYCLIELERRTIPGESVETVKDE
;
A
#
# COMPACT_ATOMS: atom_id res chain seq x y z
N MET A 1 7.68 18.55 -34.68
CA MET A 1 8.16 17.35 -33.92
C MET A 1 7.79 16.13 -34.77
N LYS A 2 8.77 15.39 -35.30
CA LYS A 2 8.47 14.07 -35.89
C LYS A 2 8.04 13.20 -34.71
N GLY A 3 6.83 12.66 -34.74
CA GLY A 3 6.35 11.73 -33.74
C GLY A 3 7.32 10.54 -33.64
N LEU A 4 7.61 10.06 -32.44
CA LEU A 4 8.28 8.78 -32.25
C LEU A 4 7.42 7.71 -32.95
N ASP A 5 8.05 6.92 -33.80
CA ASP A 5 7.41 5.75 -34.38
C ASP A 5 7.34 4.66 -33.29
N LEU A 6 6.17 4.49 -32.71
CA LEU A 6 5.91 3.49 -31.66
C LEU A 6 5.48 2.13 -32.22
N SER A 7 5.44 1.99 -33.56
CA SER A 7 4.96 0.77 -34.22
C SER A 7 5.83 -0.47 -33.92
N ASN A 8 7.07 -0.26 -33.50
CA ASN A 8 8.02 -1.33 -33.18
C ASN A 8 7.98 -1.79 -31.71
N ILE A 9 7.26 -1.07 -30.84
CA ILE A 9 7.11 -1.50 -29.44
C ILE A 9 6.17 -2.69 -29.39
N ARG A 10 6.66 -3.80 -28.87
CA ARG A 10 5.88 -5.02 -28.66
C ARG A 10 5.98 -5.45 -27.21
N ILE A 11 4.85 -5.81 -26.64
CA ILE A 11 4.78 -6.41 -25.31
C ILE A 11 4.75 -7.93 -25.47
N ASP A 12 5.69 -8.60 -24.82
CA ASP A 12 5.64 -10.06 -24.68
C ASP A 12 4.68 -10.41 -23.53
N GLU A 13 3.47 -10.83 -23.88
CA GLU A 13 2.43 -11.21 -22.90
C GLU A 13 2.81 -12.44 -22.07
N LYS A 14 3.62 -13.35 -22.64
CA LYS A 14 4.07 -14.54 -21.92
C LYS A 14 5.09 -14.15 -20.85
N GLU A 15 6.03 -13.28 -21.19
CA GLU A 15 7.00 -12.76 -20.24
C GLU A 15 6.31 -11.91 -19.17
N LEU A 16 5.36 -11.04 -19.54
CA LEU A 16 4.57 -10.30 -18.57
C LEU A 16 3.89 -11.22 -17.56
N LEU A 17 3.23 -12.28 -18.04
CA LEU A 17 2.59 -13.27 -17.18
C LEU A 17 3.61 -13.96 -16.27
N GLN A 18 4.76 -14.34 -16.81
CA GLN A 18 5.83 -15.00 -16.03
C GLN A 18 6.34 -14.07 -14.93
N VAL A 19 6.62 -12.81 -15.25
CA VAL A 19 7.09 -11.82 -14.26
C VAL A 19 6.06 -11.61 -13.15
N VAL A 20 4.75 -11.49 -13.48
CA VAL A 20 3.70 -11.41 -12.45
C VAL A 20 3.73 -12.62 -11.54
N GLN A 21 3.82 -13.84 -12.12
CA GLN A 21 3.85 -15.08 -11.35
C GLN A 21 5.10 -15.17 -10.47
N ASP A 22 6.26 -14.76 -10.95
CA ASP A 22 7.51 -14.79 -10.19
C ASP A 22 7.45 -13.82 -9.01
N LEU A 23 6.95 -12.61 -9.21
CA LEU A 23 6.74 -11.65 -8.13
C LEU A 23 5.75 -12.17 -7.08
N VAL A 24 4.66 -12.83 -7.50
CA VAL A 24 3.66 -13.39 -6.56
C VAL A 24 4.24 -14.53 -5.73
N ARG A 25 5.13 -15.37 -6.29
CA ARG A 25 5.79 -16.46 -5.54
C ARG A 25 6.66 -15.97 -4.40
N ILE A 26 7.20 -14.77 -4.52
CA ILE A 26 8.03 -14.18 -3.47
C ILE A 26 7.12 -13.58 -2.39
N GLU A 27 7.20 -14.14 -1.18
CA GLU A 27 6.51 -13.59 -0.03
C GLU A 27 7.11 -12.23 0.34
N SER A 28 6.28 -11.20 0.36
CA SER A 28 6.64 -9.82 0.73
C SER A 28 5.57 -9.19 1.63
N VAL A 29 5.00 -9.99 2.53
CA VAL A 29 4.03 -9.52 3.52
C VAL A 29 4.68 -8.48 4.42
N ASN A 30 3.98 -7.35 4.60
CA ASN A 30 4.42 -6.29 5.50
C ASN A 30 4.37 -6.76 6.96
N PRO A 31 5.53 -6.94 7.62
CA PRO A 31 5.56 -7.53 8.96
C PRO A 31 4.99 -6.61 10.04
N GLU A 32 5.02 -5.29 9.84
CA GLU A 32 4.48 -4.34 10.81
C GLU A 32 2.95 -4.24 10.71
N LEU A 33 2.39 -4.43 9.52
CA LEU A 33 0.95 -4.46 9.30
C LEU A 33 0.34 -5.80 9.77
N ALA A 34 0.91 -6.92 9.33
CA ALA A 34 0.35 -8.24 9.57
C ALA A 34 0.80 -8.87 10.90
N GLY A 35 1.80 -8.31 11.57
CA GLY A 35 2.44 -8.90 12.75
C GLY A 35 3.36 -10.10 12.43
N THR A 36 3.42 -10.52 11.18
CA THR A 36 4.27 -11.58 10.61
C THR A 36 4.61 -11.22 9.19
N GLY A 37 5.67 -11.79 8.62
CA GLY A 37 6.07 -11.57 7.22
C GLY A 37 7.57 -11.37 7.07
N ASN A 38 8.08 -11.60 5.86
CA ASN A 38 9.51 -11.55 5.56
C ASN A 38 10.00 -10.15 5.14
N GLY A 39 9.09 -9.21 4.91
CA GLY A 39 9.43 -7.90 4.36
C GLY A 39 9.83 -7.96 2.89
N GLU A 40 10.46 -6.91 2.38
CA GLU A 40 10.60 -6.68 0.95
C GLU A 40 11.98 -7.00 0.37
N CYS A 41 12.97 -7.42 1.16
CA CYS A 41 14.34 -7.64 0.66
C CYS A 41 14.39 -8.62 -0.50
N LEU A 42 13.77 -9.79 -0.38
CA LEU A 42 13.83 -10.83 -1.43
C LEU A 42 13.19 -10.38 -2.74
N ILE A 43 12.05 -9.70 -2.68
CA ILE A 43 11.40 -9.18 -3.88
C ILE A 43 12.19 -8.01 -4.49
N ALA A 44 12.81 -7.16 -3.66
CA ALA A 44 13.67 -6.07 -4.12
C ALA A 44 14.92 -6.61 -4.82
N GLU A 45 15.56 -7.65 -4.28
CA GLU A 45 16.71 -8.34 -4.93
C GLU A 45 16.30 -8.96 -6.27
N HIS A 46 15.18 -9.65 -6.32
CA HIS A 46 14.68 -10.25 -7.56
C HIS A 46 14.44 -9.19 -8.64
N ILE A 47 13.73 -8.11 -8.29
CA ILE A 47 13.48 -6.98 -9.21
C ILE A 47 14.80 -6.33 -9.62
N GLY A 48 15.72 -6.09 -8.68
CA GLY A 48 16.99 -5.44 -8.98
C GLY A 48 17.85 -6.25 -9.96
N ASN A 49 17.85 -7.58 -9.83
CA ASN A 49 18.53 -8.46 -10.79
C ASN A 49 17.91 -8.33 -12.19
N TYR A 50 16.57 -8.38 -12.29
CA TYR A 50 15.88 -8.23 -13.57
C TYR A 50 16.17 -6.85 -14.22
N LEU A 51 16.15 -5.75 -13.42
CA LEU A 51 16.49 -4.43 -13.94
C LEU A 51 17.95 -4.31 -14.38
N THR A 52 18.85 -4.99 -13.69
CA THR A 52 20.28 -5.05 -14.05
C THR A 52 20.47 -5.77 -15.38
N GLU A 53 19.78 -6.89 -15.61
CA GLU A 53 19.78 -7.61 -16.88
C GLU A 53 19.23 -6.77 -18.03
N MET A 54 18.28 -5.88 -17.77
CA MET A 54 17.78 -4.90 -18.73
C MET A 54 18.78 -3.77 -19.00
N GLY A 55 19.88 -3.65 -18.27
CA GLY A 55 20.89 -2.60 -18.41
C GLY A 55 20.56 -1.28 -17.72
N LEU A 56 19.67 -1.27 -16.74
CA LEU A 56 19.39 -0.09 -15.93
C LEU A 56 20.45 0.13 -14.83
N GLU A 57 20.65 1.38 -14.42
CA GLU A 57 21.40 1.69 -13.20
C GLU A 57 20.54 1.37 -11.97
N VAL A 58 20.92 0.34 -11.21
CA VAL A 58 20.14 -0.13 -10.04
C VAL A 58 20.71 0.41 -8.74
N ARG A 59 19.85 0.86 -7.85
CA ARG A 59 20.17 1.31 -6.50
C ARG A 59 19.20 0.71 -5.50
N TYR A 60 19.73 0.26 -4.37
CA TYR A 60 18.96 -0.23 -3.23
C TYR A 60 18.97 0.82 -2.12
N GLN A 61 17.85 0.94 -1.40
CA GLN A 61 17.71 1.82 -0.25
C GLN A 61 17.16 1.00 0.91
N GLU A 62 18.02 0.67 1.87
CA GLU A 62 17.57 0.02 3.10
C GLU A 62 16.75 1.01 3.94
N ILE A 63 15.54 0.59 4.33
CA ILE A 63 14.59 1.34 5.16
C ILE A 63 14.74 0.91 6.63
N LYS A 64 14.74 -0.40 6.83
CA LYS A 64 14.91 -1.12 8.10
C LYS A 64 15.46 -2.52 7.79
N PRO A 65 15.90 -3.29 8.77
CA PRO A 65 16.24 -4.69 8.54
C PRO A 65 15.14 -5.45 7.80
N ASN A 66 15.48 -6.11 6.71
CA ASN A 66 14.58 -6.82 5.79
C ASN A 66 13.53 -5.96 5.07
N ARG A 67 13.68 -4.63 5.08
CA ARG A 67 12.79 -3.69 4.40
C ARG A 67 13.62 -2.84 3.45
N MET A 68 13.36 -2.93 2.14
CA MET A 68 14.23 -2.32 1.13
C MET A 68 13.46 -1.84 -0.08
N ASN A 69 13.77 -0.61 -0.53
CA ASN A 69 13.41 -0.17 -1.88
C ASN A 69 14.44 -0.64 -2.90
N VAL A 70 14.01 -0.81 -4.14
CA VAL A 70 14.89 -0.91 -5.30
C VAL A 70 14.47 0.10 -6.37
N VAL A 71 15.45 0.78 -6.95
CA VAL A 71 15.23 1.81 -7.97
C VAL A 71 16.11 1.52 -9.17
N GLY A 72 15.51 1.41 -10.35
CA GLY A 72 16.20 1.31 -11.62
C GLY A 72 16.08 2.58 -12.44
N VAL A 73 17.17 3.05 -13.03
CA VAL A 73 17.19 4.25 -13.87
C VAL A 73 17.62 3.90 -15.28
N LEU A 74 16.71 4.07 -16.25
CA LEU A 74 17.04 4.09 -17.67
C LEU A 74 17.41 5.51 -18.07
N LYS A 75 18.69 5.74 -18.37
CA LYS A 75 19.19 7.04 -18.77
C LYS A 75 18.67 7.48 -20.14
N GLY A 76 18.04 8.63 -20.18
CA GLY A 76 17.63 9.31 -21.41
C GLY A 76 18.80 9.95 -22.16
N SER A 77 18.48 10.67 -23.26
CA SER A 77 19.46 11.48 -24.01
C SER A 77 19.84 12.78 -23.31
N GLY A 78 19.13 13.17 -22.24
CA GLY A 78 19.31 14.44 -21.51
C GLY A 78 18.52 15.62 -22.08
N GLU A 79 17.67 15.39 -23.11
CA GLU A 79 16.94 16.45 -23.83
C GLU A 79 15.47 16.55 -23.45
N GLY A 80 14.99 15.82 -22.46
CA GLY A 80 13.58 15.73 -22.10
C GLY A 80 13.34 15.71 -20.60
N ARG A 81 12.06 15.85 -20.22
CA ARG A 81 11.60 15.70 -18.85
C ARG A 81 11.65 14.24 -18.42
N SER A 82 12.00 14.02 -17.18
CA SER A 82 12.04 12.71 -16.54
C SER A 82 10.64 12.22 -16.14
N ILE A 83 10.49 10.91 -16.07
CA ILE A 83 9.28 10.27 -15.56
C ILE A 83 9.64 9.18 -14.55
N MET A 84 8.90 9.13 -13.45
CA MET A 84 8.97 8.05 -12.47
C MET A 84 7.74 7.16 -12.61
N LEU A 85 7.97 5.86 -12.72
CA LEU A 85 6.94 4.83 -12.55
C LEU A 85 7.14 4.24 -11.16
N ASN A 86 6.13 4.32 -10.31
CA ASN A 86 6.23 3.93 -8.91
C ASN A 86 5.19 2.87 -8.56
N GLY A 87 5.57 1.95 -7.70
CA GLY A 87 4.68 0.97 -7.11
C GLY A 87 5.30 0.31 -5.89
N HIS A 88 4.45 -0.25 -5.01
CA HIS A 88 4.91 -0.89 -3.79
C HIS A 88 5.13 -2.39 -3.96
N THR A 89 6.05 -2.93 -3.17
CA THR A 89 6.45 -4.33 -3.20
C THR A 89 5.88 -5.15 -2.04
N ASP A 90 5.49 -4.48 -0.95
CA ASP A 90 4.85 -5.14 0.18
C ASP A 90 3.40 -5.53 -0.14
N THR A 91 2.86 -6.41 0.68
CA THR A 91 1.46 -6.86 0.62
C THR A 91 0.88 -6.95 2.01
N VAL A 92 -0.45 -6.91 2.10
CA VAL A 92 -1.17 -7.32 3.30
C VAL A 92 -0.97 -8.82 3.59
N GLY A 93 -1.40 -9.27 4.78
CA GLY A 93 -1.25 -10.64 5.25
C GLY A 93 -1.90 -11.71 4.34
N ILE A 94 -1.47 -12.95 4.53
CA ILE A 94 -1.94 -14.13 3.77
C ILE A 94 -2.88 -15.03 4.58
N THR A 95 -3.06 -14.76 5.87
CA THR A 95 -3.91 -15.56 6.77
C THR A 95 -5.38 -15.48 6.36
N GLY A 96 -6.05 -16.61 6.31
CA GLY A 96 -7.49 -16.71 6.00
C GLY A 96 -7.83 -16.61 4.52
N MET A 97 -6.86 -16.71 3.62
CA MET A 97 -7.14 -16.82 2.18
C MET A 97 -7.67 -18.21 1.82
N ASP A 98 -8.66 -18.26 0.93
CA ASP A 98 -9.25 -19.51 0.43
C ASP A 98 -8.44 -20.15 -0.71
N ILE A 99 -7.33 -19.53 -1.12
CA ILE A 99 -6.43 -20.01 -2.16
C ILE A 99 -4.99 -20.06 -1.64
N GLU A 100 -4.13 -20.83 -2.31
CA GLU A 100 -2.69 -20.83 -2.05
C GLU A 100 -2.09 -19.47 -2.39
N PRO A 101 -1.71 -18.65 -1.39
CA PRO A 101 -1.41 -17.24 -1.63
C PRO A 101 -0.15 -17.00 -2.46
N LEU A 102 0.86 -17.88 -2.36
CA LEU A 102 2.16 -17.74 -3.03
C LEU A 102 2.37 -18.74 -4.17
N ASN A 103 1.34 -19.48 -4.54
CA ASN A 103 1.33 -20.34 -5.72
C ASN A 103 0.43 -19.74 -6.81
N PRO A 104 0.95 -18.83 -7.66
CA PRO A 104 0.15 -18.10 -8.64
C PRO A 104 -0.43 -19.04 -9.70
N VAL A 105 -1.74 -19.02 -9.82
CA VAL A 105 -2.47 -19.78 -10.84
C VAL A 105 -3.01 -18.83 -11.89
N PHE A 106 -2.68 -19.07 -13.16
CA PHE A 106 -3.33 -18.39 -14.27
C PHE A 106 -4.53 -19.21 -14.75
N ARG A 107 -5.72 -18.64 -14.61
CA ARG A 107 -6.99 -19.26 -15.03
C ARG A 107 -7.99 -18.18 -15.44
N ASP A 108 -8.74 -18.45 -16.51
CA ASP A 108 -9.80 -17.57 -17.00
C ASP A 108 -9.32 -16.13 -17.26
N GLY A 109 -8.09 -15.98 -17.78
CA GLY A 109 -7.48 -14.67 -18.09
C GLY A 109 -7.03 -13.89 -16.85
N LYS A 110 -6.96 -14.51 -15.65
CA LYS A 110 -6.58 -13.89 -14.38
C LYS A 110 -5.48 -14.65 -13.68
N VAL A 111 -4.63 -13.92 -12.97
CA VAL A 111 -3.63 -14.50 -12.04
C VAL A 111 -4.19 -14.43 -10.63
N TYR A 112 -4.26 -15.58 -9.96
CA TYR A 112 -4.71 -15.72 -8.58
C TYR A 112 -3.50 -15.89 -7.67
N GLY A 113 -3.40 -15.09 -6.61
CA GLY A 113 -2.34 -15.12 -5.60
C GLY A 113 -2.28 -13.80 -4.83
N ARG A 114 -1.61 -13.77 -3.67
CA ARG A 114 -1.43 -12.54 -2.87
C ARG A 114 -0.61 -11.51 -3.65
N GLY A 115 -1.10 -10.26 -3.69
CA GLY A 115 -0.45 -9.18 -4.40
C GLY A 115 -0.60 -9.22 -5.92
N SER A 116 -1.28 -10.23 -6.51
CA SER A 116 -1.47 -10.29 -7.97
C SER A 116 -2.23 -9.09 -8.52
N PHE A 117 -3.16 -8.52 -7.75
CA PHE A 117 -3.92 -7.33 -8.10
C PHE A 117 -3.31 -6.07 -7.48
N ASP A 118 -2.93 -6.12 -6.23
CA ASP A 118 -2.40 -5.03 -5.42
C ASP A 118 -1.03 -5.42 -4.86
N MET A 119 0.15 -4.90 -5.46
CA MET A 119 0.08 -4.34 -6.82
C MET A 119 1.15 -4.95 -7.75
N LYS A 120 1.56 -6.24 -7.52
CA LYS A 120 2.65 -6.91 -8.26
C LYS A 120 2.42 -6.96 -9.79
N ALA A 121 1.15 -7.00 -10.25
CA ALA A 121 0.86 -6.87 -11.69
C ALA A 121 1.22 -5.47 -12.22
N GLY A 122 1.01 -4.42 -11.42
CA GLY A 122 1.47 -3.08 -11.74
C GLY A 122 3.00 -2.99 -11.85
N LEU A 123 3.72 -3.64 -10.91
CA LEU A 123 5.18 -3.72 -10.95
C LEU A 123 5.68 -4.43 -12.22
N ALA A 124 5.10 -5.57 -12.56
CA ALA A 124 5.44 -6.30 -13.78
C ALA A 124 5.16 -5.44 -15.03
N ALA A 125 4.03 -4.73 -15.06
CA ALA A 125 3.69 -3.85 -16.18
C ALA A 125 4.72 -2.73 -16.36
N MET A 126 5.22 -2.13 -15.26
CA MET A 126 6.30 -1.13 -15.30
C MET A 126 7.57 -1.71 -15.92
N MET A 127 7.99 -2.90 -15.47
CA MET A 127 9.22 -3.57 -15.92
C MET A 127 9.13 -3.90 -17.41
N ILE A 128 8.06 -4.54 -17.83
CA ILE A 128 7.87 -4.98 -19.22
C ILE A 128 7.67 -3.78 -20.16
N ALA A 129 6.99 -2.71 -19.75
CA ALA A 129 6.86 -1.52 -20.58
C ALA A 129 8.21 -0.87 -20.87
N VAL A 130 9.08 -0.76 -19.87
CA VAL A 130 10.43 -0.20 -20.06
C VAL A 130 11.31 -1.14 -20.88
N LYS A 131 11.22 -2.47 -20.65
CA LYS A 131 11.91 -3.47 -21.44
C LYS A 131 11.54 -3.37 -22.91
N ALA A 132 10.26 -3.27 -23.23
CA ALA A 132 9.79 -3.14 -24.61
C ALA A 132 10.33 -1.88 -25.33
N ILE A 133 10.51 -0.79 -24.61
CA ILE A 133 11.15 0.44 -25.14
C ILE A 133 12.62 0.17 -25.47
N ILE A 134 13.35 -0.52 -24.58
CA ILE A 134 14.77 -0.87 -24.78
C ILE A 134 14.92 -1.81 -25.97
N GLU A 135 14.12 -2.87 -26.04
CA GLU A 135 14.16 -3.88 -27.12
C GLU A 135 13.78 -3.30 -28.50
N ALA A 136 12.91 -2.28 -28.51
CA ALA A 136 12.62 -1.53 -29.72
C ALA A 136 13.78 -0.62 -30.17
N GLY A 137 14.91 -0.60 -29.43
CA GLY A 137 16.05 0.27 -29.70
C GLY A 137 15.77 1.76 -29.50
N LEU A 138 14.72 2.08 -28.74
CA LEU A 138 14.31 3.45 -28.46
C LEU A 138 15.04 3.98 -27.23
N ARG A 139 15.49 5.23 -27.29
CA ARG A 139 16.06 5.95 -26.16
C ARG A 139 15.15 7.10 -25.76
N PRO A 140 14.61 7.11 -24.54
CA PRO A 140 13.83 8.23 -24.04
C PRO A 140 14.65 9.54 -24.06
N ARG A 141 13.98 10.68 -24.17
CA ARG A 141 14.67 12.00 -24.10
C ARG A 141 15.03 12.37 -22.66
N GLY A 142 14.17 12.06 -21.70
CA GLY A 142 14.42 12.20 -20.28
C GLY A 142 14.66 10.84 -19.62
N ASP A 143 15.16 10.85 -18.39
CA ASP A 143 15.35 9.63 -17.60
C ASP A 143 14.00 8.96 -17.28
N VAL A 144 13.96 7.64 -17.32
CA VAL A 144 12.84 6.84 -16.82
C VAL A 144 13.29 6.16 -15.53
N ILE A 145 12.61 6.47 -14.43
CA ILE A 145 12.91 5.95 -13.10
C ILE A 145 11.84 4.93 -12.75
N LEU A 146 12.25 3.68 -12.51
CA LEU A 146 11.40 2.63 -11.97
C LEU A 146 11.64 2.55 -10.47
N ALA A 147 10.67 2.94 -9.66
CA ALA A 147 10.77 2.99 -8.21
C ALA A 147 9.85 1.96 -7.56
N PHE A 148 10.44 0.95 -6.94
CA PHE A 148 9.76 -0.12 -6.23
C PHE A 148 9.96 0.11 -4.74
N VAL A 149 8.90 0.50 -4.04
CA VAL A 149 8.97 0.97 -2.66
C VAL A 149 8.43 -0.06 -1.67
N ALA A 150 8.98 -0.03 -0.47
CA ALA A 150 8.54 -0.83 0.67
C ALA A 150 7.53 -0.07 1.53
N ASP A 151 6.74 -0.80 2.32
CA ASP A 151 5.92 -0.28 3.42
C ASP A 151 4.78 0.66 2.99
N GLU A 152 4.26 0.54 1.78
CA GLU A 152 3.13 1.35 1.33
C GLU A 152 1.87 1.02 2.14
N GLU A 153 1.59 -0.26 2.33
CA GLU A 153 0.42 -0.83 3.00
C GLU A 153 0.30 -0.45 4.49
N TYR A 154 1.34 0.17 5.07
CA TYR A 154 1.33 0.54 6.49
C TYR A 154 1.70 2.01 6.75
N ARG A 155 2.92 2.45 6.45
CA ARG A 155 3.40 3.81 6.79
C ARG A 155 4.06 4.55 5.65
N SER A 156 4.20 3.93 4.49
CA SER A 156 4.84 4.51 3.30
C SER A 156 6.30 4.96 3.53
N LEU A 157 7.03 4.30 4.46
CA LEU A 157 8.41 4.67 4.80
C LEU A 157 9.33 4.57 3.58
N GLY A 158 9.07 3.60 2.68
CA GLY A 158 9.83 3.47 1.45
C GLY A 158 9.71 4.70 0.57
N THR A 159 8.51 5.24 0.39
CA THR A 159 8.29 6.47 -0.38
C THR A 159 8.95 7.68 0.29
N GLU A 160 8.89 7.79 1.63
CA GLU A 160 9.56 8.84 2.36
C GLU A 160 11.08 8.84 2.17
N VAL A 161 11.70 7.65 2.06
CA VAL A 161 13.13 7.53 1.77
C VAL A 161 13.40 7.80 0.29
N LEU A 162 12.58 7.27 -0.62
CA LEU A 162 12.73 7.47 -2.06
C LEU A 162 12.85 8.95 -2.43
N ILE A 163 11.91 9.78 -1.98
CA ILE A 163 11.83 11.20 -2.37
C ILE A 163 12.98 12.08 -1.84
N LYS A 164 13.79 11.58 -0.89
CA LYS A 164 15.01 12.26 -0.43
C LYS A 164 16.16 12.16 -1.43
N TYR A 165 16.14 11.16 -2.30
CA TYR A 165 17.25 10.86 -3.21
C TYR A 165 16.85 10.89 -4.68
N PHE A 166 15.57 10.77 -5.00
CA PHE A 166 15.06 10.76 -6.36
C PHE A 166 13.93 11.75 -6.53
N SER A 167 13.95 12.43 -7.68
CA SER A 167 12.89 13.31 -8.13
C SER A 167 12.69 13.12 -9.63
N ALA A 168 11.50 13.43 -10.13
CA ALA A 168 11.17 13.42 -11.53
C ALA A 168 10.21 14.56 -11.88
N ASP A 169 10.12 14.93 -13.16
CA ASP A 169 9.21 15.99 -13.62
C ASP A 169 7.74 15.55 -13.61
N ALA A 170 7.51 14.23 -13.67
CA ALA A 170 6.19 13.62 -13.54
C ALA A 170 6.33 12.22 -12.92
N ALA A 171 5.25 11.74 -12.29
CA ALA A 171 5.17 10.37 -11.79
C ALA A 171 3.84 9.71 -12.16
N ILE A 172 3.90 8.39 -12.36
CA ILE A 172 2.74 7.51 -12.48
C ILE A 172 2.84 6.49 -11.35
N ILE A 173 1.83 6.46 -10.50
CA ILE A 173 1.68 5.41 -9.48
C ILE A 173 0.84 4.30 -10.12
N CYS A 174 1.40 3.10 -10.20
CA CYS A 174 0.82 2.00 -10.99
C CYS A 174 -0.16 1.12 -10.19
N GLU A 175 -0.92 1.75 -9.29
CA GLU A 175 -2.00 1.12 -8.52
C GLU A 175 -3.17 0.65 -9.39
N PRO A 176 -3.95 -0.34 -8.94
CA PRO A 176 -5.09 -0.88 -9.69
C PRO A 176 -6.25 0.12 -9.77
N THR A 177 -6.37 0.84 -10.86
CA THR A 177 -7.39 1.88 -11.11
C THR A 177 -8.40 1.50 -12.22
N ASN A 178 -8.54 0.21 -12.52
CA ASN A 178 -9.33 -0.28 -13.66
C ASN A 178 -8.91 0.36 -14.99
N LEU A 179 -7.61 0.54 -15.22
CA LEU A 179 -7.00 1.17 -16.39
C LEU A 179 -7.48 2.61 -16.64
N LYS A 180 -7.91 3.30 -15.60
CA LYS A 180 -8.30 4.71 -15.66
C LYS A 180 -7.25 5.58 -14.98
N VAL A 181 -7.09 6.81 -15.47
CA VAL A 181 -6.26 7.80 -14.78
C VAL A 181 -7.00 8.26 -13.53
N CYS A 182 -6.45 7.96 -12.36
CA CYS A 182 -6.94 8.41 -11.07
C CYS A 182 -6.19 9.68 -10.69
N ILE A 183 -6.89 10.80 -10.60
CA ILE A 183 -6.30 12.12 -10.31
C ILE A 183 -6.48 12.58 -8.88
N ALA A 184 -7.18 11.80 -8.07
CA ALA A 184 -7.39 12.06 -6.65
C ALA A 184 -7.72 10.76 -5.91
N HIS A 185 -7.25 10.64 -4.67
CA HIS A 185 -7.63 9.57 -3.74
C HIS A 185 -7.77 10.13 -2.33
N LYS A 186 -8.48 9.38 -1.47
CA LYS A 186 -8.63 9.72 -0.06
C LYS A 186 -7.33 9.45 0.70
N GLY A 187 -7.02 10.33 1.66
CA GLY A 187 -6.04 10.02 2.69
C GLY A 187 -6.65 9.17 3.81
N PHE A 188 -5.85 8.88 4.83
CA PHE A 188 -6.34 8.20 6.03
C PHE A 188 -5.58 8.64 7.28
N VAL A 189 -6.24 8.45 8.42
CA VAL A 189 -5.65 8.58 9.76
C VAL A 189 -6.05 7.35 10.56
N TRP A 190 -5.06 6.63 11.07
CA TRP A 190 -5.28 5.55 12.02
C TRP A 190 -5.18 6.09 13.43
N THR A 191 -6.14 5.73 14.25
CA THR A 191 -6.24 6.21 15.64
C THR A 191 -6.40 5.03 16.58
N LYS A 192 -5.66 5.08 17.69
CA LYS A 192 -5.80 4.17 18.83
C LYS A 192 -6.51 4.91 19.95
N VAL A 193 -7.56 4.31 20.46
CA VAL A 193 -8.32 4.82 21.59
C VAL A 193 -8.23 3.82 22.75
N GLU A 194 -7.58 4.22 23.82
CA GLU A 194 -7.44 3.43 25.03
C GLU A 194 -8.49 3.85 26.04
N VAL A 195 -9.32 2.90 26.45
CA VAL A 195 -10.37 3.13 27.45
C VAL A 195 -9.97 2.44 28.74
N PHE A 196 -9.77 3.23 29.77
CA PHE A 196 -9.39 2.75 31.09
C PHE A 196 -10.60 2.59 32.00
N GLY A 197 -10.62 1.47 32.70
CA GLY A 197 -11.61 1.12 33.71
C GLY A 197 -10.96 0.82 35.04
N LYS A 198 -11.56 -0.10 35.81
CA LYS A 198 -11.03 -0.59 37.06
C LYS A 198 -11.45 -2.04 37.27
N ALA A 199 -10.46 -2.94 37.40
CA ALA A 199 -10.72 -4.33 37.68
C ALA A 199 -11.39 -4.52 39.07
N ALA A 200 -12.38 -5.40 39.09
CA ALA A 200 -13.03 -5.87 40.31
C ALA A 200 -13.74 -7.19 40.04
N HIS A 201 -13.94 -7.99 41.09
CA HIS A 201 -14.77 -9.20 40.99
C HIS A 201 -16.20 -8.85 40.54
N GLY A 202 -16.79 -9.63 39.61
CA GLY A 202 -18.10 -9.37 39.00
C GLY A 202 -19.26 -9.17 40.00
N SER A 203 -19.16 -9.75 41.20
CA SER A 203 -20.15 -9.53 42.28
C SER A 203 -20.01 -8.20 43.02
N ARG A 204 -19.02 -7.35 42.68
CA ARG A 204 -18.73 -6.08 43.34
C ARG A 204 -18.85 -4.88 42.40
N PRO A 205 -20.06 -4.59 41.84
CA PRO A 205 -20.23 -3.55 40.84
C PRO A 205 -19.85 -2.14 41.33
N ASN A 206 -19.89 -1.90 42.66
CA ASN A 206 -19.49 -0.63 43.27
C ASN A 206 -17.96 -0.43 43.37
N LYS A 207 -17.17 -1.43 43.02
CA LYS A 207 -15.71 -1.38 43.05
C LYS A 207 -15.06 -1.37 41.67
N GLY A 208 -15.79 -1.86 40.64
CA GLY A 208 -15.33 -1.97 39.26
C GLY A 208 -15.75 -0.78 38.40
N ILE A 209 -15.02 -0.56 37.32
CA ILE A 209 -15.40 0.32 36.21
C ILE A 209 -15.18 -0.48 34.92
N ASP A 210 -16.25 -0.75 34.20
CA ASP A 210 -16.22 -1.57 32.99
C ASP A 210 -15.71 -0.75 31.78
N ALA A 211 -14.47 -1.05 31.34
CA ALA A 211 -13.85 -0.40 30.20
C ALA A 211 -14.55 -0.77 28.87
N ILE A 212 -15.03 -2.01 28.73
CA ILE A 212 -15.70 -2.45 27.50
C ILE A 212 -17.04 -1.74 27.32
N VAL A 213 -17.84 -1.61 28.38
CA VAL A 213 -19.11 -0.88 28.32
C VAL A 213 -18.88 0.62 28.03
N LYS A 214 -17.79 1.21 28.54
CA LYS A 214 -17.39 2.59 28.19
C LYS A 214 -16.97 2.70 26.74
N ALA A 215 -16.20 1.74 26.24
CA ALA A 215 -15.81 1.65 24.83
C ALA A 215 -17.03 1.56 23.91
N GLY A 216 -18.06 0.79 24.31
CA GLY A 216 -19.32 0.71 23.57
C GLY A 216 -20.05 2.05 23.40
N LYS A 217 -20.01 2.92 24.44
CA LYS A 217 -20.56 4.28 24.33
C LYS A 217 -19.78 5.14 23.34
N PHE A 218 -18.46 5.03 23.32
CA PHE A 218 -17.61 5.72 22.36
C PHE A 218 -17.89 5.23 20.95
N LEU A 219 -18.01 3.92 20.71
CA LEU A 219 -18.36 3.35 19.40
C LEU A 219 -19.69 3.86 18.86
N GLY A 220 -20.70 4.07 19.73
CA GLY A 220 -21.96 4.70 19.34
C GLY A 220 -21.79 6.14 18.85
N GLN A 221 -20.81 6.91 19.39
CA GLN A 221 -20.50 8.23 18.88
C GLN A 221 -19.73 8.17 17.55
N ILE A 222 -18.84 7.19 17.36
CA ILE A 222 -18.16 6.95 16.07
C ILE A 222 -19.18 6.63 14.97
N GLU A 223 -20.18 5.80 15.26
CA GLU A 223 -21.27 5.50 14.32
C GLU A 223 -22.04 6.79 13.95
N ASN A 224 -22.39 7.61 14.95
CA ASN A 224 -23.05 8.89 14.72
C ASN A 224 -22.18 9.86 13.90
N LEU A 225 -20.89 9.95 14.20
CA LEU A 225 -19.92 10.75 13.43
C LEU A 225 -19.93 10.32 11.97
N GLY A 226 -19.78 9.02 11.70
CA GLY A 226 -19.78 8.47 10.35
C GLY A 226 -21.06 8.74 9.58
N ASN A 227 -22.19 8.39 10.17
CA ASN A 227 -23.48 8.36 9.46
C ASN A 227 -24.17 9.74 9.35
N ASN A 228 -23.92 10.66 10.29
CA ASN A 228 -24.67 11.92 10.36
C ASN A 228 -23.81 13.16 10.14
N ILE A 229 -22.51 13.13 10.46
CA ILE A 229 -21.63 14.30 10.39
C ILE A 229 -20.75 14.25 9.15
N LEU A 230 -19.96 13.17 9.00
CA LEU A 230 -19.00 13.06 7.90
C LEU A 230 -19.67 13.00 6.53
N VAL A 231 -20.84 12.41 6.43
CA VAL A 231 -21.62 12.35 5.17
C VAL A 231 -22.03 13.72 4.65
N GLN A 232 -22.05 14.77 5.49
CA GLN A 232 -22.35 16.13 5.09
C GLN A 232 -21.17 16.82 4.39
N LYS A 233 -19.93 16.38 4.69
CA LYS A 233 -18.73 16.85 3.99
C LYS A 233 -18.65 16.14 2.64
N LYS A 234 -18.45 16.89 1.55
CA LYS A 234 -18.36 16.31 0.20
C LYS A 234 -17.23 16.93 -0.62
N HIS A 235 -16.40 16.07 -1.17
CA HIS A 235 -15.45 16.47 -2.19
C HIS A 235 -15.98 16.07 -3.59
N PRO A 236 -15.85 16.93 -4.62
CA PRO A 236 -16.46 16.68 -5.94
C PRO A 236 -16.06 15.36 -6.59
N LEU A 237 -14.80 14.94 -6.40
CA LEU A 237 -14.26 13.70 -7.00
C LEU A 237 -14.29 12.51 -6.03
N LEU A 238 -14.17 12.75 -4.71
CA LEU A 238 -13.94 11.69 -3.72
C LEU A 238 -15.17 11.34 -2.89
N GLY A 239 -16.23 12.12 -3.01
CA GLY A 239 -17.42 11.96 -2.15
C GLY A 239 -17.14 12.35 -0.71
N SER A 240 -17.81 11.71 0.24
CA SER A 240 -17.67 12.00 1.66
C SER A 240 -16.48 11.26 2.29
N PRO A 241 -15.84 11.83 3.32
CA PRO A 241 -14.94 11.08 4.19
C PRO A 241 -15.72 9.99 4.95
N SER A 242 -15.00 9.07 5.60
CA SER A 242 -15.62 7.98 6.35
C SER A 242 -14.79 7.59 7.57
N ILE A 243 -15.41 6.94 8.55
CA ILE A 243 -14.75 6.39 9.72
C ILE A 243 -15.33 5.02 10.02
N HIS A 244 -14.48 4.09 10.50
CA HIS A 244 -14.90 2.80 11.02
C HIS A 244 -13.95 2.32 12.11
N ALA A 245 -14.46 1.43 12.98
CA ALA A 245 -13.64 0.70 13.94
C ALA A 245 -13.12 -0.57 13.29
N SER A 246 -11.80 -0.68 13.19
CA SER A 246 -11.13 -1.83 12.56
C SER A 246 -10.91 -2.98 13.52
N LEU A 247 -10.49 -2.66 14.75
CA LEU A 247 -10.18 -3.65 15.77
C LEU A 247 -10.68 -3.19 17.14
N ILE A 248 -11.06 -4.17 17.99
CA ILE A 248 -11.36 -3.97 19.40
C ILE A 248 -10.82 -5.13 20.22
N LYS A 249 -10.16 -4.81 21.35
CA LYS A 249 -9.63 -5.80 22.29
C LYS A 249 -9.84 -5.32 23.71
N GLY A 250 -10.37 -6.17 24.59
CA GLY A 250 -10.58 -5.81 26.00
C GLY A 250 -11.00 -6.99 26.87
N GLY A 251 -10.78 -6.85 28.19
CA GLY A 251 -11.11 -7.88 29.16
C GLY A 251 -10.09 -9.02 29.23
N THR A 252 -10.15 -9.79 30.33
CA THR A 252 -9.25 -10.92 30.59
C THR A 252 -10.02 -12.21 30.89
N GLU A 253 -11.12 -12.12 31.64
CA GLU A 253 -11.93 -13.28 32.04
C GLU A 253 -13.37 -12.87 32.39
N LEU A 254 -14.29 -13.85 32.39
CA LEU A 254 -15.74 -13.61 32.51
C LEU A 254 -16.18 -13.03 33.87
N SER A 255 -15.48 -13.35 34.94
CA SER A 255 -15.86 -12.97 36.31
C SER A 255 -15.25 -11.67 36.81
N THR A 256 -14.55 -10.93 35.93
CA THR A 256 -13.83 -9.70 36.29
C THR A 256 -14.30 -8.51 35.45
N TYR A 257 -14.57 -7.36 36.10
CA TYR A 257 -14.77 -6.10 35.40
C TYR A 257 -13.50 -5.77 34.61
N PRO A 258 -13.59 -5.51 33.31
CA PRO A 258 -12.42 -5.19 32.47
C PRO A 258 -11.91 -3.78 32.82
N ASP A 259 -10.61 -3.66 33.10
CA ASP A 259 -9.94 -2.39 33.40
C ASP A 259 -9.33 -1.71 32.19
N TYR A 260 -9.37 -2.38 31.02
CA TYR A 260 -8.80 -1.88 29.77
C TYR A 260 -9.59 -2.36 28.55
N CYS A 261 -9.74 -1.46 27.58
CA CYS A 261 -10.22 -1.79 26.23
C CYS A 261 -9.51 -0.90 25.20
N LEU A 262 -8.96 -1.51 24.16
CA LEU A 262 -8.33 -0.84 23.03
C LEU A 262 -9.29 -0.89 21.84
N ILE A 263 -9.46 0.25 21.17
CA ILE A 263 -10.16 0.37 19.87
C ILE A 263 -9.18 0.95 18.88
N GLU A 264 -9.09 0.36 17.67
CA GLU A 264 -8.32 0.91 16.57
C GLU A 264 -9.28 1.29 15.45
N LEU A 265 -9.14 2.54 14.96
CA LEU A 265 -10.05 3.18 14.01
C LEU A 265 -9.29 3.57 12.76
N GLU A 266 -9.98 3.54 11.62
CA GLU A 266 -9.54 4.19 10.40
C GLU A 266 -10.51 5.32 10.02
N ARG A 267 -9.98 6.51 9.79
CA ARG A 267 -10.67 7.69 9.31
C ARG A 267 -10.15 8.05 7.92
N ARG A 268 -10.94 7.78 6.86
CA ARG A 268 -10.61 8.19 5.48
C ARG A 268 -10.87 9.68 5.33
N THR A 269 -9.83 10.43 4.91
CA THR A 269 -9.85 11.88 4.78
C THR A 269 -10.02 12.35 3.34
N ILE A 270 -10.49 13.58 3.18
CA ILE A 270 -10.59 14.30 1.90
C ILE A 270 -9.65 15.51 1.92
N PRO A 271 -9.28 16.08 0.76
CA PRO A 271 -8.45 17.29 0.71
C PRO A 271 -8.95 18.41 1.60
N GLY A 272 -8.03 19.02 2.36
CA GLY A 272 -8.33 20.06 3.34
C GLY A 272 -8.50 19.55 4.78
N GLU A 273 -8.55 18.26 5.01
CA GLU A 273 -8.53 17.66 6.35
C GLU A 273 -7.09 17.30 6.76
N SER A 274 -6.74 17.51 8.02
CA SER A 274 -5.45 17.19 8.63
C SER A 274 -5.63 16.18 9.77
N VAL A 275 -4.53 15.69 10.32
CA VAL A 275 -4.55 14.83 11.52
C VAL A 275 -5.19 15.57 12.71
N GLU A 276 -4.92 16.86 12.85
CA GLU A 276 -5.49 17.69 13.89
C GLU A 276 -7.03 17.79 13.72
N THR A 277 -7.50 18.04 12.51
CA THR A 277 -8.96 18.05 12.20
C THR A 277 -9.62 16.74 12.63
N VAL A 278 -8.97 15.60 12.36
CA VAL A 278 -9.52 14.27 12.72
C VAL A 278 -9.51 14.04 14.23
N LYS A 279 -8.53 14.57 14.95
CA LYS A 279 -8.47 14.47 16.43
C LYS A 279 -9.53 15.31 17.12
N ASP A 280 -9.91 16.43 16.52
CA ASP A 280 -10.89 17.37 17.07
C ASP A 280 -12.34 16.93 16.86
N GLU A 281 -12.57 15.96 15.97
CA GLU A 281 -13.90 15.34 15.72
C GLU A 281 -14.32 14.38 16.83
#